data_bbe793552e7a8662f625e534274f9ef6
#
_entry.id   bbe793552e7a8662f625e534274f9ef6
#
_cell.length_a   1.000
_cell.length_b   1.000
_cell.length_c   1.000
_cell.angle_alpha   90.00
_cell.angle_beta   90.00
_cell.angle_gamma   90.00
#
_symmetry.space_group_name_H-M   'P 1'
#
loop_
_entity.id
_entity.type
_entity.pdbx_description
1 polymer ?
#
loop_
_entity_poly.entity_id
_entity_poly.type
_entity_poly.pdbx_seq_one_letter_code
_entity_poly.pdbx_strand_id
1 'polypeptide(L)'
;AWISKKIAFAKKVKPEKILIIANKLDTSMEMANKIRMFISQWPSWVGIDFAAEKNSQKHYKTNNGCEVKAVATSKDALRGFTPTILVFDEAAFIDADSDFWAACMASLSTGGKVIVVSTPNGYDAIYYEIYNQASRGMNDFKISEMFWFRDPRYTKDLYLVKTQDTIHYLLNKEEYPKDEIISWENIQFEDRNFEELKLMMDSGYKPCSSWFEGMVKKLKYDKRKVSQELECNFLGSGDNVFDSLLMQRVKENMIREPQNKMIGNSLWIWKEPVMGHKYVMGVDVSRGDSEDFSSFQIIDFDEREQVAEYVGKLPPDTMAEICYKWANMYNAFIVIDITGGMGVSTSRKLQEMGYKNLYVDGVDLANKWKYDPKALDKIPGLNFNNKRVQIIASFEEAMRHQFKIYSLRLFNEMNTFVYINGRPDHQKGQHDDLIMSIAMATYVAESSFTSLEKVTEQTKAMLESWSVANNENASKQLDFNPVIPYGHERINQRNVNATREDYQKYGWLFGNNGR
;
A
#
# COMPACT_ATOMS: atom_id res chain seq x y z
N ALA A 1 -4.93 5.12 36.64
CA ALA A 1 -5.09 4.29 37.84
C ALA A 1 -3.84 3.45 38.18
N TRP A 2 -3.34 2.58 37.25
CA TRP A 2 -2.17 1.72 37.54
C TRP A 2 -0.90 2.51 37.88
N ILE A 3 -0.58 3.56 37.15
CA ILE A 3 0.57 4.44 37.39
C ILE A 3 0.42 5.14 38.75
N SER A 4 -0.76 5.66 39.10
CA SER A 4 -1.00 6.33 40.38
C SER A 4 -0.82 5.35 41.55
N LYS A 5 -1.24 4.09 41.41
CA LYS A 5 -0.97 3.02 42.37
C LYS A 5 0.53 2.77 42.52
N LYS A 6 1.27 2.73 41.41
CA LYS A 6 2.74 2.58 41.44
C LYS A 6 3.42 3.72 42.19
N ILE A 7 2.98 4.96 41.96
CA ILE A 7 3.47 6.14 42.68
C ILE A 7 3.12 6.08 44.16
N ALA A 8 1.87 5.81 44.51
CA ALA A 8 1.40 5.81 45.89
C ALA A 8 2.14 4.81 46.78
N PHE A 9 2.46 3.63 46.24
CA PHE A 9 3.12 2.55 46.97
C PHE A 9 4.61 2.39 46.66
N ALA A 10 5.23 3.35 45.99
CA ALA A 10 6.67 3.33 45.74
C ALA A 10 7.46 3.59 47.04
N LYS A 11 8.55 2.83 47.25
CA LYS A 11 9.47 3.06 48.36
C LYS A 11 10.35 4.29 48.10
N LYS A 12 10.59 5.12 49.12
CA LYS A 12 11.48 6.29 48.98
C LYS A 12 12.89 5.96 48.47
N VAL A 13 13.37 4.75 48.73
CA VAL A 13 14.69 4.27 48.29
C VAL A 13 14.71 3.97 46.77
N LYS A 14 13.54 3.67 46.18
CA LYS A 14 13.39 3.39 44.72
C LYS A 14 12.15 4.08 44.21
N PRO A 15 12.19 5.41 44.02
CA PRO A 15 11.07 6.16 43.52
C PRO A 15 10.84 5.89 42.00
N GLU A 16 9.59 5.97 41.58
CA GLU A 16 9.25 5.83 40.17
C GLU A 16 9.45 7.17 39.47
N LYS A 17 10.07 7.14 38.30
CA LYS A 17 10.20 8.28 37.39
C LYS A 17 9.42 8.01 36.12
N ILE A 18 8.36 8.73 35.89
CA ILE A 18 7.45 8.56 34.77
C ILE A 18 7.68 9.65 33.75
N LEU A 19 7.95 9.27 32.52
CA LEU A 19 8.00 10.18 31.38
C LEU A 19 6.83 9.88 30.45
N ILE A 20 6.06 10.91 30.12
CA ILE A 20 4.94 10.82 29.20
C ILE A 20 5.29 11.61 27.94
N ILE A 21 5.25 10.96 26.80
CA ILE A 21 5.57 11.52 25.48
C ILE A 21 4.31 11.43 24.61
N ALA A 22 3.98 12.51 23.94
CA ALA A 22 2.94 12.56 22.91
C ALA A 22 3.38 13.49 21.77
N ASN A 23 2.66 13.46 20.66
CA ASN A 23 2.94 14.36 19.52
C ASN A 23 2.89 15.85 19.96
N LYS A 24 1.92 16.20 20.81
CA LYS A 24 1.74 17.57 21.35
C LYS A 24 1.92 17.56 22.86
N LEU A 25 2.49 18.68 23.38
CA LEU A 25 2.69 18.86 24.82
C LEU A 25 1.34 18.82 25.57
N ASP A 26 0.30 19.40 25.02
CA ASP A 26 -1.02 19.44 25.65
C ASP A 26 -1.60 18.03 25.86
N THR A 27 -1.44 17.13 24.91
CA THR A 27 -1.86 15.72 25.02
C THR A 27 -1.10 15.01 26.15
N SER A 28 0.23 15.13 26.19
CA SER A 28 1.03 14.53 27.25
C SER A 28 0.72 15.11 28.63
N MET A 29 0.42 16.42 28.71
CA MET A 29 -0.01 17.09 29.94
C MET A 29 -1.39 16.62 30.40
N GLU A 30 -2.33 16.36 29.48
CA GLU A 30 -3.64 15.81 29.84
C GLU A 30 -3.51 14.44 30.53
N MET A 31 -2.67 13.57 29.99
CA MET A 31 -2.35 12.27 30.62
C MET A 31 -1.71 12.46 32.01
N ALA A 32 -0.75 13.39 32.13
CA ALA A 32 -0.13 13.70 33.41
C ALA A 32 -1.15 14.23 34.43
N ASN A 33 -2.08 15.08 34.01
CA ASN A 33 -3.15 15.63 34.84
C ASN A 33 -4.14 14.52 35.28
N LYS A 34 -4.47 13.56 34.42
CA LYS A 34 -5.27 12.38 34.82
C LYS A 34 -4.57 11.58 35.92
N ILE A 35 -3.25 11.35 35.81
CA ILE A 35 -2.48 10.68 36.85
C ILE A 35 -2.50 11.50 38.16
N ARG A 36 -2.32 12.81 38.05
CA ARG A 36 -2.38 13.74 39.18
C ARG A 36 -3.74 13.72 39.91
N MET A 37 -4.83 13.72 39.14
CA MET A 37 -6.19 13.58 39.69
C MET A 37 -6.34 12.28 40.47
N PHE A 38 -5.86 11.16 39.96
CA PHE A 38 -5.89 9.90 40.68
C PHE A 38 -5.05 9.93 41.94
N ILE A 39 -3.90 10.62 41.95
CA ILE A 39 -3.07 10.77 43.16
C ILE A 39 -3.79 11.57 44.22
N SER A 40 -4.47 12.67 43.86
CA SER A 40 -5.21 13.53 44.80
C SER A 40 -6.43 12.84 45.42
N GLN A 41 -6.94 11.78 44.81
CA GLN A 41 -8.07 10.99 45.31
C GLN A 41 -7.70 9.83 46.26
N TRP A 42 -6.39 9.60 46.48
CA TRP A 42 -5.98 8.58 47.44
C TRP A 42 -6.38 8.96 48.87
N PRO A 43 -6.87 8.04 49.67
CA PRO A 43 -7.20 8.32 51.07
C PRO A 43 -5.99 8.87 51.83
N SER A 44 -6.24 9.79 52.75
CA SER A 44 -5.17 10.47 53.53
C SER A 44 -4.23 9.51 54.29
N TRP A 45 -4.73 8.35 54.70
CA TRP A 45 -3.91 7.34 55.34
C TRP A 45 -2.82 6.72 54.45
N VAL A 46 -2.91 6.84 53.12
CA VAL A 46 -1.84 6.44 52.19
C VAL A 46 -0.64 7.37 52.31
N GLY A 47 -0.84 8.60 52.77
CA GLY A 47 0.22 9.57 53.03
C GLY A 47 0.94 10.08 51.80
N ILE A 48 0.32 10.02 50.63
CA ILE A 48 0.88 10.55 49.38
C ILE A 48 0.42 12.00 49.14
N ASP A 49 1.38 12.88 48.84
CA ASP A 49 1.13 14.29 48.59
C ASP A 49 2.12 14.83 47.57
N PHE A 50 1.86 16.02 47.03
CA PHE A 50 2.73 16.68 46.08
C PHE A 50 3.81 17.49 46.78
N ALA A 51 5.05 17.37 46.28
CA ALA A 51 6.17 18.16 46.80
C ALA A 51 6.08 19.62 46.29
N ALA A 52 6.26 20.58 47.20
CA ALA A 52 6.14 22.01 46.83
C ALA A 52 7.19 22.50 45.82
N GLU A 53 8.38 21.86 45.80
CA GLU A 53 9.51 22.29 44.95
C GLU A 53 9.29 22.10 43.44
N LYS A 54 8.54 21.06 43.05
CA LYS A 54 8.20 20.75 41.65
C LYS A 54 6.74 20.37 41.57
N ASN A 55 5.88 21.34 41.28
CA ASN A 55 4.44 21.13 41.22
C ASN A 55 3.79 21.92 40.09
N SER A 56 4.28 21.71 38.86
CA SER A 56 3.66 22.28 37.66
C SER A 56 2.79 21.24 36.96
N GLN A 57 1.92 21.66 36.04
CA GLN A 57 1.06 20.75 35.27
C GLN A 57 1.86 19.76 34.41
N LYS A 58 3.01 20.18 33.87
CA LYS A 58 3.87 19.36 33.02
C LYS A 58 4.93 18.57 33.80
N HIS A 59 5.21 18.94 35.04
CA HIS A 59 6.28 18.31 35.82
C HIS A 59 6.02 18.45 37.30
N TYR A 60 5.82 17.33 38.00
CA TYR A 60 5.57 17.33 39.43
C TYR A 60 6.26 16.15 40.14
N LYS A 61 6.52 16.34 41.42
CA LYS A 61 7.05 15.30 42.33
C LYS A 61 6.07 15.03 43.45
N THR A 62 6.18 13.86 44.02
CA THR A 62 5.46 13.47 45.23
C THR A 62 6.41 13.38 46.41
N ASN A 63 5.87 13.44 47.65
CA ASN A 63 6.63 13.43 48.91
C ASN A 63 7.43 12.16 49.12
N ASN A 64 7.13 11.05 48.43
CA ASN A 64 7.92 9.83 48.42
C ASN A 64 9.01 9.79 47.33
N GLY A 65 9.25 10.92 46.63
CA GLY A 65 10.30 11.08 45.66
C GLY A 65 9.97 10.67 44.21
N CYS A 66 8.75 10.17 43.95
CA CYS A 66 8.32 9.86 42.59
C CYS A 66 8.18 11.14 41.77
N GLU A 67 8.41 11.05 40.45
CA GLU A 67 8.44 12.18 39.54
C GLU A 67 7.67 11.86 38.25
N VAL A 68 6.81 12.77 37.83
CA VAL A 68 6.07 12.67 36.55
C VAL A 68 6.41 13.87 35.70
N LYS A 69 6.83 13.63 34.47
CA LYS A 69 7.18 14.66 33.49
C LYS A 69 6.44 14.40 32.18
N ALA A 70 5.76 15.42 31.65
CA ALA A 70 5.12 15.40 30.34
C ALA A 70 5.94 16.22 29.35
N VAL A 71 6.17 15.67 28.15
CA VAL A 71 6.94 16.32 27.08
C VAL A 71 6.28 16.08 25.73
N ALA A 72 6.50 16.99 24.80
CA ALA A 72 6.24 16.72 23.40
C ALA A 72 7.39 15.90 22.79
N THR A 73 7.14 15.22 21.69
CA THR A 73 8.16 14.52 20.93
C THR A 73 9.24 15.48 20.45
N SER A 74 10.46 15.22 20.81
CA SER A 74 11.67 15.94 20.34
C SER A 74 12.90 15.07 20.55
N LYS A 75 13.93 15.28 19.74
CA LYS A 75 15.23 14.57 19.90
C LYS A 75 15.86 14.73 21.29
N ASP A 76 15.46 15.76 22.03
CA ASP A 76 15.96 16.08 23.37
C ASP A 76 14.97 15.67 24.50
N ALA A 77 13.85 15.05 24.18
CA ALA A 77 12.80 14.72 25.16
C ALA A 77 13.30 13.90 26.36
N LEU A 78 14.30 13.06 26.12
CA LEU A 78 14.92 12.17 27.13
C LEU A 78 16.13 12.75 27.83
N ARG A 79 16.71 13.87 27.33
CA ARG A 79 17.93 14.42 27.90
C ARG A 79 17.74 14.83 29.36
N GLY A 80 18.61 14.30 30.21
CA GLY A 80 18.61 14.60 31.64
C GLY A 80 17.49 13.95 32.46
N PHE A 81 16.75 12.99 31.89
CA PHE A 81 15.71 12.25 32.59
C PHE A 81 15.80 10.74 32.29
N THR A 82 16.04 9.93 33.32
CA THR A 82 16.10 8.47 33.19
C THR A 82 14.79 7.88 33.74
N PRO A 83 13.81 7.53 32.90
CA PRO A 83 12.52 7.03 33.35
C PRO A 83 12.60 5.58 33.85
N THR A 84 11.76 5.24 34.84
CA THR A 84 11.45 3.86 35.19
C THR A 84 10.21 3.38 34.46
N ILE A 85 9.34 4.32 34.04
CA ILE A 85 8.15 4.08 33.23
C ILE A 85 8.12 5.13 32.13
N LEU A 86 8.11 4.67 30.89
CA LEU A 86 7.95 5.50 29.71
C LEU A 86 6.55 5.25 29.11
N VAL A 87 5.80 6.30 28.86
CA VAL A 87 4.46 6.23 28.28
C VAL A 87 4.44 7.02 26.97
N PHE A 88 4.10 6.36 25.88
CA PHE A 88 3.77 6.99 24.62
C PHE A 88 2.26 7.06 24.48
N ASP A 89 1.72 8.27 24.40
CA ASP A 89 0.30 8.51 24.17
C ASP A 89 0.09 8.98 22.73
N GLU A 90 -0.92 8.46 22.10
CA GLU A 90 -1.18 8.66 20.66
C GLU A 90 0.05 8.31 19.78
N ALA A 91 0.67 7.17 20.04
CA ALA A 91 1.96 6.77 19.48
C ALA A 91 1.95 6.69 17.94
N ALA A 92 0.84 6.33 17.31
CA ALA A 92 0.69 6.30 15.85
C ALA A 92 0.70 7.68 15.19
N PHE A 93 0.61 8.76 15.97
CA PHE A 93 0.65 10.15 15.51
C PHE A 93 1.95 10.87 15.87
N ILE A 94 2.90 10.15 16.46
CA ILE A 94 4.21 10.67 16.81
C ILE A 94 5.09 10.65 15.56
N ASP A 95 5.46 11.82 15.05
CA ASP A 95 6.47 11.96 13.99
C ASP A 95 7.88 11.76 14.59
N ALA A 96 8.27 10.49 14.72
CA ALA A 96 9.56 10.10 15.30
C ALA A 96 10.25 9.10 14.36
N ASP A 97 11.56 9.29 14.19
CA ASP A 97 12.42 8.38 13.45
C ASP A 97 12.85 7.17 14.32
N SER A 98 13.46 6.18 13.69
CA SER A 98 14.02 5.00 14.37
C SER A 98 15.07 5.37 15.42
N ASP A 99 15.81 6.47 15.23
CA ASP A 99 16.83 6.93 16.15
C ASP A 99 16.22 7.44 17.47
N PHE A 100 15.08 8.15 17.38
CA PHE A 100 14.34 8.57 18.56
C PHE A 100 13.84 7.37 19.36
N TRP A 101 13.28 6.36 18.69
CA TRP A 101 12.83 5.13 19.34
C TRP A 101 13.98 4.36 20.00
N ALA A 102 15.11 4.21 19.29
CA ALA A 102 16.31 3.57 19.82
C ALA A 102 16.84 4.30 21.07
N ALA A 103 16.85 5.65 21.05
CA ALA A 103 17.23 6.45 22.22
C ALA A 103 16.27 6.26 23.40
N CYS A 104 14.96 6.14 23.13
CA CYS A 104 13.96 5.83 24.15
C CYS A 104 14.21 4.47 24.80
N MET A 105 14.45 3.44 23.99
CA MET A 105 14.75 2.09 24.50
C MET A 105 16.06 2.03 25.26
N ALA A 106 17.11 2.71 24.78
CA ALA A 106 18.39 2.79 25.50
C ALA A 106 18.27 3.45 26.88
N SER A 107 17.36 4.44 27.03
CA SER A 107 17.11 5.10 28.33
C SER A 107 16.52 4.16 29.40
N LEU A 108 15.96 3.04 28.97
CA LEU A 108 15.34 2.00 29.82
C LEU A 108 16.25 0.80 30.08
N SER A 109 17.51 0.84 29.63
CA SER A 109 18.47 -0.28 29.76
C SER A 109 18.66 -0.78 31.19
N THR A 110 18.30 0.02 32.20
CA THR A 110 18.34 -0.34 33.65
C THR A 110 17.09 -1.07 34.15
N GLY A 111 16.20 -1.54 33.26
CA GLY A 111 15.00 -2.33 33.62
C GLY A 111 13.71 -1.51 33.73
N GLY A 112 13.56 -0.44 33.00
CA GLY A 112 12.32 0.33 32.89
C GLY A 112 11.19 -0.40 32.16
N LYS A 113 9.98 0.18 32.20
CA LYS A 113 8.77 -0.31 31.52
C LYS A 113 8.32 0.67 30.46
N VAL A 114 7.82 0.16 29.34
CA VAL A 114 7.22 0.96 28.26
C VAL A 114 5.73 0.64 28.18
N ILE A 115 4.92 1.68 27.99
CA ILE A 115 3.50 1.60 27.70
C ILE A 115 3.29 2.41 26.42
N VAL A 116 2.76 1.78 25.39
CA VAL A 116 2.45 2.43 24.10
C VAL A 116 0.94 2.35 23.90
N VAL A 117 0.29 3.50 23.75
CA VAL A 117 -1.16 3.62 23.58
C VAL A 117 -1.45 4.43 22.33
N SER A 118 -2.33 3.94 21.48
CA SER A 118 -2.82 4.67 20.32
C SER A 118 -4.05 4.01 19.70
N THR A 119 -4.83 4.77 18.94
CA THR A 119 -5.61 4.24 17.81
C THR A 119 -4.68 4.05 16.60
N PRO A 120 -5.00 3.15 15.65
CA PRO A 120 -4.24 3.00 14.42
C PRO A 120 -4.23 4.29 13.59
N ASN A 121 -3.17 4.51 12.83
CA ASN A 121 -3.09 5.59 11.84
C ASN A 121 -2.35 5.11 10.60
N GLY A 122 -2.92 4.09 9.93
CA GLY A 122 -2.25 3.42 8.83
C GLY A 122 -1.08 2.56 9.31
N TYR A 123 -0.15 2.33 8.41
CA TYR A 123 1.06 1.56 8.67
C TYR A 123 2.23 2.50 9.01
N ASP A 124 2.13 3.24 10.10
CA ASP A 124 3.24 4.07 10.53
C ASP A 124 4.48 3.24 10.89
N ALA A 125 5.66 3.84 10.81
CA ALA A 125 6.91 3.09 10.93
C ALA A 125 7.13 2.51 12.35
N ILE A 126 6.64 3.14 13.41
CA ILE A 126 6.96 2.76 14.79
C ILE A 126 5.84 1.98 15.45
N TYR A 127 4.64 2.53 15.52
CA TYR A 127 3.54 1.93 16.26
C TYR A 127 3.05 0.63 15.63
N TYR A 128 2.86 0.63 14.30
CA TYR A 128 2.48 -0.56 13.56
C TYR A 128 3.56 -1.65 13.64
N GLU A 129 4.84 -1.28 13.51
CA GLU A 129 5.94 -2.23 13.59
C GLU A 129 5.98 -2.92 14.96
N ILE A 130 5.87 -2.16 16.05
CA ILE A 130 5.83 -2.72 17.42
C ILE A 130 4.65 -3.67 17.57
N TYR A 131 3.45 -3.27 17.12
CA TYR A 131 2.24 -4.08 17.18
C TYR A 131 2.38 -5.37 16.36
N ASN A 132 2.87 -5.26 15.10
CA ASN A 132 3.05 -6.38 14.21
C ASN A 132 4.11 -7.38 14.72
N GLN A 133 5.22 -6.89 15.25
CA GLN A 133 6.24 -7.74 15.89
C GLN A 133 5.69 -8.42 17.14
N ALA A 134 4.93 -7.69 17.97
CA ALA A 134 4.30 -8.25 19.17
C ALA A 134 3.27 -9.33 18.84
N SER A 135 2.45 -9.13 17.81
CA SER A 135 1.46 -10.12 17.37
C SER A 135 2.09 -11.42 16.86
N ARG A 136 3.33 -11.33 16.36
CA ARG A 136 4.12 -12.47 15.90
C ARG A 136 5.03 -13.07 16.99
N GLY A 137 5.02 -12.51 18.20
CA GLY A 137 5.92 -12.93 19.27
C GLY A 137 7.40 -12.61 19.03
N MET A 138 7.69 -11.61 18.17
CA MET A 138 9.05 -11.21 17.80
C MET A 138 9.64 -10.15 18.73
N ASN A 139 8.84 -9.60 19.65
CA ASN A 139 9.28 -8.68 20.69
C ASN A 139 8.59 -9.01 22.03
N ASP A 140 9.02 -8.36 23.12
CA ASP A 140 8.51 -8.62 24.49
C ASP A 140 7.23 -7.83 24.84
N PHE A 141 6.66 -7.08 23.91
CA PHE A 141 5.44 -6.33 24.15
C PHE A 141 4.23 -7.25 24.25
N LYS A 142 3.35 -6.94 25.21
CA LYS A 142 2.03 -7.58 25.35
C LYS A 142 0.97 -6.68 24.76
N ILE A 143 0.23 -7.22 23.81
CA ILE A 143 -0.88 -6.51 23.17
C ILE A 143 -2.11 -6.53 24.07
N SER A 144 -2.78 -5.39 24.18
CA SER A 144 -4.09 -5.25 24.79
C SER A 144 -4.98 -4.43 23.87
N GLU A 145 -5.96 -5.08 23.25
CA GLU A 145 -6.92 -4.45 22.35
C GLU A 145 -8.18 -4.05 23.14
N MET A 146 -8.56 -2.78 23.01
CA MET A 146 -9.73 -2.20 23.69
C MET A 146 -10.75 -1.71 22.66
N PHE A 147 -11.49 -2.64 22.10
CA PHE A 147 -12.56 -2.33 21.17
C PHE A 147 -13.78 -1.73 21.88
N TRP A 148 -14.54 -0.87 21.20
CA TRP A 148 -15.74 -0.22 21.74
C TRP A 148 -16.78 -1.23 22.23
N PHE A 149 -16.92 -2.36 21.58
CA PHE A 149 -17.88 -3.42 21.94
C PHE A 149 -17.48 -4.23 23.19
N ARG A 150 -16.35 -3.90 23.84
CA ARG A 150 -15.98 -4.40 25.17
C ARG A 150 -16.51 -3.53 26.31
N ASP A 151 -17.05 -2.35 26.02
CA ASP A 151 -17.59 -1.47 27.05
C ASP A 151 -19.12 -1.63 27.14
N PRO A 152 -19.64 -2.08 28.30
CA PRO A 152 -21.09 -2.29 28.50
C PRO A 152 -21.96 -1.05 28.23
N ARG A 153 -21.37 0.15 28.32
CA ARG A 153 -22.09 1.41 28.06
C ARG A 153 -22.46 1.58 26.59
N TYR A 154 -21.69 0.96 25.69
CA TYR A 154 -21.81 1.08 24.25
C TYR A 154 -22.56 -0.08 23.57
N THR A 155 -22.86 -1.14 24.36
CA THR A 155 -23.36 -2.43 23.86
C THR A 155 -24.74 -2.81 24.35
N LYS A 156 -25.54 -1.85 24.87
CA LYS A 156 -26.88 -2.14 25.42
C LYS A 156 -27.82 -2.84 24.44
N ASP A 157 -27.68 -2.52 23.15
CA ASP A 157 -28.46 -3.02 22.03
C ASP A 157 -27.58 -3.63 20.95
N LEU A 158 -26.49 -4.30 21.37
CA LEU A 158 -25.54 -4.92 20.46
C LEU A 158 -26.25 -5.91 19.53
N TYR A 159 -25.96 -5.83 18.26
CA TYR A 159 -26.34 -6.82 17.25
C TYR A 159 -25.17 -7.08 16.29
N LEU A 160 -25.22 -8.21 15.61
CA LEU A 160 -24.20 -8.62 14.65
C LEU A 160 -24.84 -8.67 13.27
N VAL A 161 -24.14 -8.17 12.28
CA VAL A 161 -24.54 -8.23 10.87
C VAL A 161 -23.56 -9.08 10.11
N LYS A 162 -24.06 -10.07 9.35
CA LYS A 162 -23.26 -10.87 8.45
C LYS A 162 -23.12 -10.13 7.14
N THR A 163 -21.95 -9.62 6.85
CA THR A 163 -21.67 -8.89 5.61
C THR A 163 -20.22 -9.06 5.18
N GLN A 164 -20.00 -9.12 3.87
CA GLN A 164 -18.67 -9.04 3.29
C GLN A 164 -18.21 -7.59 3.08
N ASP A 165 -19.14 -6.62 3.20
CA ASP A 165 -18.83 -5.22 3.06
C ASP A 165 -18.14 -4.66 4.30
N THR A 166 -17.01 -3.99 4.10
CA THR A 166 -16.34 -3.22 5.16
C THR A 166 -17.13 -1.99 5.58
N ILE A 167 -18.19 -1.63 4.85
CA ILE A 167 -19.02 -0.47 5.11
C ILE A 167 -20.41 -0.89 5.63
N HIS A 168 -20.42 -1.91 6.47
CA HIS A 168 -21.63 -2.45 7.09
C HIS A 168 -22.47 -1.42 7.85
N TYR A 169 -21.88 -0.30 8.25
CA TYR A 169 -22.54 0.79 8.96
C TYR A 169 -23.25 1.81 8.06
N LEU A 170 -23.23 1.65 6.75
CA LEU A 170 -23.98 2.52 5.83
C LEU A 170 -25.46 2.19 5.79
N LEU A 171 -25.85 0.98 6.19
CA LEU A 171 -27.24 0.55 6.28
C LEU A 171 -27.69 0.58 7.74
N ASN A 172 -28.95 0.99 7.97
CA ASN A 172 -29.56 0.88 9.28
C ASN A 172 -29.97 -0.58 9.55
N LYS A 173 -30.15 -0.94 10.83
CA LYS A 173 -30.56 -2.30 11.26
C LYS A 173 -31.76 -2.83 10.46
N GLU A 174 -32.72 -1.97 10.13
CA GLU A 174 -33.96 -2.30 9.43
C GLU A 174 -33.76 -2.59 7.93
N GLU A 175 -32.65 -2.15 7.36
CA GLU A 175 -32.33 -2.31 5.94
C GLU A 175 -31.61 -3.62 5.65
N TYR A 176 -31.10 -4.30 6.68
CA TYR A 176 -30.49 -5.63 6.53
C TYR A 176 -31.53 -6.74 6.46
N PRO A 177 -31.29 -7.80 5.67
CA PRO A 177 -32.08 -9.02 5.72
C PRO A 177 -32.12 -9.60 7.14
N LYS A 178 -33.28 -10.03 7.59
CA LYS A 178 -33.46 -10.53 8.97
C LYS A 178 -32.64 -11.77 9.30
N ASP A 179 -32.30 -12.54 8.31
CA ASP A 179 -31.46 -13.75 8.39
C ASP A 179 -29.97 -13.43 8.49
N GLU A 180 -29.57 -12.20 8.17
CA GLU A 180 -28.19 -11.71 8.30
C GLU A 180 -27.95 -10.99 9.63
N ILE A 181 -28.99 -10.77 10.46
CA ILE A 181 -28.90 -10.07 11.75
C ILE A 181 -29.04 -11.08 12.90
N ILE A 182 -28.11 -11.02 13.82
CA ILE A 182 -28.18 -11.69 15.11
C ILE A 182 -28.28 -10.63 16.21
N SER A 183 -29.41 -10.57 16.90
CA SER A 183 -29.58 -9.70 18.06
C SER A 183 -28.92 -10.33 19.29
N TRP A 184 -28.04 -9.59 19.89
CA TRP A 184 -27.31 -10.03 21.09
C TRP A 184 -27.81 -9.35 22.36
N GLU A 185 -29.12 -9.15 22.47
CA GLU A 185 -29.78 -8.29 23.47
C GLU A 185 -29.57 -8.70 24.94
N ASN A 186 -29.08 -9.91 25.21
CA ASN A 186 -29.00 -10.46 26.57
C ASN A 186 -27.61 -10.95 26.99
N ILE A 187 -26.56 -10.60 26.26
CA ILE A 187 -25.21 -11.06 26.62
C ILE A 187 -24.58 -10.07 27.59
N GLN A 188 -24.44 -10.48 28.83
CA GLN A 188 -23.54 -9.82 29.79
C GLN A 188 -22.10 -10.16 29.37
N PHE A 189 -21.27 -9.13 29.18
CA PHE A 189 -19.87 -9.27 28.79
C PHE A 189 -19.03 -9.85 29.93
N GLU A 190 -19.05 -11.16 30.07
CA GLU A 190 -18.00 -11.91 30.70
C GLU A 190 -16.92 -12.25 29.65
N ASP A 191 -15.69 -12.52 30.06
CA ASP A 191 -14.56 -12.84 29.16
C ASP A 191 -14.89 -13.98 28.17
N ARG A 192 -15.78 -14.88 28.58
CA ARG A 192 -16.27 -16.01 27.78
C ARG A 192 -17.07 -15.57 26.54
N ASN A 193 -17.83 -14.50 26.66
CA ASN A 193 -18.65 -13.98 25.55
C ASN A 193 -17.82 -13.19 24.53
N PHE A 194 -16.66 -12.68 24.95
CA PHE A 194 -15.75 -12.00 24.04
C PHE A 194 -15.08 -12.96 23.05
N GLU A 195 -14.67 -14.13 23.50
CA GLU A 195 -14.07 -15.15 22.59
C GLU A 195 -15.11 -15.66 21.58
N GLU A 196 -16.35 -15.83 21.99
CA GLU A 196 -17.45 -16.21 21.09
C GLU A 196 -17.74 -15.10 20.07
N LEU A 197 -17.78 -13.83 20.50
CA LEU A 197 -17.92 -12.69 19.62
C LEU A 197 -16.78 -12.62 18.60
N LYS A 198 -15.55 -12.87 19.02
CA LYS A 198 -14.38 -12.89 18.16
C LYS A 198 -14.48 -14.00 17.10
N LEU A 199 -14.90 -15.20 17.48
CA LEU A 199 -15.14 -16.30 16.54
C LEU A 199 -16.21 -15.94 15.49
N MET A 200 -17.26 -15.23 15.89
CA MET A 200 -18.29 -14.75 14.94
C MET A 200 -17.73 -13.67 14.02
N MET A 201 -16.94 -12.75 14.54
CA MET A 201 -16.26 -11.74 13.70
C MET A 201 -15.30 -12.40 12.68
N ASP A 202 -14.57 -13.41 13.09
CA ASP A 202 -13.72 -14.21 12.20
C ASP A 202 -14.54 -14.96 11.12
N SER A 203 -15.83 -15.23 11.40
CA SER A 203 -16.80 -15.83 10.46
C SER A 203 -17.51 -14.80 9.57
N GLY A 204 -17.08 -13.52 9.59
CA GLY A 204 -17.63 -12.45 8.75
C GLY A 204 -18.78 -11.66 9.36
N TYR A 205 -19.06 -11.80 10.67
CA TYR A 205 -20.00 -10.93 11.37
C TYR A 205 -19.34 -9.64 11.83
N LYS A 206 -20.08 -8.53 11.80
CA LYS A 206 -19.64 -7.21 12.26
C LYS A 206 -20.52 -6.72 13.40
N PRO A 207 -19.94 -6.24 14.53
CA PRO A 207 -20.71 -5.71 15.65
C PRO A 207 -21.24 -4.32 15.35
N CYS A 208 -22.50 -4.09 15.69
CA CYS A 208 -23.19 -2.81 15.61
C CYS A 208 -23.98 -2.54 16.90
N SER A 209 -24.25 -1.26 17.17
CA SER A 209 -25.15 -0.80 18.25
C SER A 209 -25.63 0.60 17.95
N SER A 210 -26.69 1.06 18.62
CA SER A 210 -27.16 2.45 18.47
C SER A 210 -26.09 3.49 18.83
N TRP A 211 -25.21 3.16 19.78
CA TRP A 211 -24.04 4.01 20.09
C TRP A 211 -23.07 4.08 18.91
N PHE A 212 -22.71 2.92 18.33
CA PHE A 212 -21.80 2.85 17.19
C PHE A 212 -22.36 3.61 15.98
N GLU A 213 -23.62 3.39 15.61
CA GLU A 213 -24.30 4.11 14.54
C GLU A 213 -24.30 5.63 14.77
N GLY A 214 -24.58 6.06 16.02
CA GLY A 214 -24.53 7.45 16.42
C GLY A 214 -23.12 8.05 16.30
N MET A 215 -22.07 7.29 16.58
CA MET A 215 -20.69 7.72 16.42
C MET A 215 -20.31 7.80 14.94
N VAL A 216 -20.68 6.81 14.13
CA VAL A 216 -20.46 6.83 12.67
C VAL A 216 -21.10 8.06 12.05
N LYS A 217 -22.35 8.40 12.45
CA LYS A 217 -23.02 9.63 12.00
C LYS A 217 -22.27 10.90 12.41
N LYS A 218 -21.75 10.97 13.65
CA LYS A 218 -20.90 12.08 14.10
C LYS A 218 -19.62 12.20 13.31
N LEU A 219 -19.03 11.10 12.90
CA LEU A 219 -17.86 11.02 12.02
C LEU A 219 -18.22 11.26 10.53
N LYS A 220 -19.48 11.61 10.23
CA LYS A 220 -19.99 11.92 8.87
C LYS A 220 -19.80 10.75 7.89
N TYR A 221 -19.89 9.53 8.36
CA TYR A 221 -19.66 8.31 7.57
C TYR A 221 -18.27 8.27 6.90
N ASP A 222 -17.30 8.96 7.48
CA ASP A 222 -15.90 8.95 7.02
C ASP A 222 -15.28 7.58 7.34
N LYS A 223 -15.11 6.75 6.32
CA LYS A 223 -14.61 5.37 6.43
C LYS A 223 -13.29 5.29 7.20
N ARG A 224 -12.36 6.20 6.89
CA ARG A 224 -11.06 6.24 7.53
C ARG A 224 -11.18 6.49 9.02
N LYS A 225 -11.96 7.51 9.43
CA LYS A 225 -12.16 7.83 10.84
C LYS A 225 -12.89 6.74 11.60
N VAL A 226 -13.86 6.09 10.95
CA VAL A 226 -14.55 4.94 11.56
C VAL A 226 -13.59 3.78 11.78
N SER A 227 -12.80 3.41 10.78
CA SER A 227 -11.79 2.36 10.90
C SER A 227 -10.72 2.68 11.95
N GLN A 228 -10.29 3.94 12.02
CA GLN A 228 -9.29 4.42 12.97
C GLN A 228 -9.81 4.44 14.41
N GLU A 229 -10.93 5.12 14.65
CA GLU A 229 -11.41 5.48 15.99
C GLU A 229 -12.34 4.43 16.61
N LEU A 230 -13.06 3.66 15.78
CA LEU A 230 -14.05 2.71 16.24
C LEU A 230 -13.62 1.25 16.01
N GLU A 231 -13.12 0.94 14.83
CA GLU A 231 -12.77 -0.44 14.47
C GLU A 231 -11.34 -0.83 14.86
N CYS A 232 -10.49 0.14 15.20
CA CYS A 232 -9.06 -0.05 15.49
C CYS A 232 -8.34 -0.82 14.36
N ASN A 233 -8.69 -0.53 13.11
CA ASN A 233 -8.17 -1.21 11.94
C ASN A 233 -7.03 -0.40 11.29
N PHE A 234 -5.83 -0.97 11.21
CA PHE A 234 -4.68 -0.34 10.59
C PHE A 234 -4.88 -0.10 9.08
N LEU A 235 -5.44 -1.07 8.37
CA LEU A 235 -5.69 -0.98 6.93
C LEU A 235 -6.63 0.17 6.54
N GLY A 236 -7.69 0.36 7.31
CA GLY A 236 -8.71 1.36 7.02
C GLY A 236 -8.42 2.75 7.60
N SER A 237 -7.42 2.90 8.47
CA SER A 237 -7.17 4.13 9.24
C SER A 237 -6.22 5.11 8.56
N GLY A 238 -5.48 4.71 7.50
CA GLY A 238 -4.55 5.54 6.75
C GLY A 238 -5.18 6.22 5.53
N ASP A 239 -4.52 7.23 4.97
CA ASP A 239 -4.80 7.78 3.64
C ASP A 239 -4.22 6.86 2.54
N ASN A 240 -4.41 5.56 2.66
CA ASN A 240 -3.85 4.58 1.75
C ASN A 240 -4.40 4.79 0.33
N VAL A 241 -3.53 4.68 -0.65
CA VAL A 241 -3.90 4.73 -2.07
C VAL A 241 -4.75 3.52 -2.45
N PHE A 242 -4.40 2.36 -1.91
CA PHE A 242 -5.11 1.11 -2.16
C PHE A 242 -6.18 0.86 -1.08
N ASP A 243 -7.40 0.59 -1.52
CA ASP A 243 -8.54 0.33 -0.63
C ASP A 243 -8.30 -0.88 0.27
N SER A 244 -8.80 -0.81 1.51
CA SER A 244 -8.57 -1.85 2.53
C SER A 244 -9.16 -3.21 2.14
N LEU A 245 -10.30 -3.24 1.44
CA LEU A 245 -10.88 -4.48 0.91
C LEU A 245 -10.00 -5.11 -0.15
N LEU A 246 -9.48 -4.27 -1.05
CA LEU A 246 -8.53 -4.70 -2.07
C LEU A 246 -7.30 -5.33 -1.40
N MET A 247 -6.74 -4.67 -0.40
CA MET A 247 -5.56 -5.15 0.32
C MET A 247 -5.82 -6.45 1.08
N GLN A 248 -6.99 -6.58 1.71
CA GLN A 248 -7.39 -7.83 2.36
C GLN A 248 -7.51 -8.97 1.34
N ARG A 249 -8.19 -8.74 0.21
CA ARG A 249 -8.30 -9.73 -0.88
C ARG A 249 -6.95 -10.17 -1.41
N VAL A 250 -6.02 -9.23 -1.60
CA VAL A 250 -4.65 -9.51 -2.04
C VAL A 250 -3.95 -10.41 -1.03
N LYS A 251 -3.99 -10.04 0.26
CA LYS A 251 -3.34 -10.79 1.34
C LYS A 251 -3.82 -12.23 1.44
N GLU A 252 -5.14 -12.43 1.38
CA GLU A 252 -5.76 -13.75 1.59
C GLU A 252 -5.67 -14.66 0.38
N ASN A 253 -5.78 -14.11 -0.84
CA ASN A 253 -6.00 -14.90 -2.05
C ASN A 253 -4.87 -14.85 -3.08
N MET A 254 -3.94 -13.88 -2.99
CA MET A 254 -2.97 -13.66 -4.05
C MET A 254 -1.53 -13.91 -3.63
N ILE A 255 -1.14 -13.50 -2.42
CA ILE A 255 0.25 -13.58 -1.97
C ILE A 255 0.69 -15.04 -1.87
N ARG A 256 1.82 -15.36 -2.52
CA ARG A 256 2.40 -16.70 -2.51
C ARG A 256 3.91 -16.67 -2.70
N GLU A 257 4.58 -17.71 -2.24
CA GLU A 257 6.02 -17.87 -2.45
C GLU A 257 6.35 -18.02 -3.94
N PRO A 258 7.45 -17.41 -4.42
CA PRO A 258 7.92 -17.59 -5.78
C PRO A 258 8.38 -19.04 -6.02
N GLN A 259 8.24 -19.52 -7.25
CA GLN A 259 8.75 -20.84 -7.64
C GLN A 259 10.28 -20.85 -7.62
N ASN A 260 10.92 -19.77 -8.06
CA ASN A 260 12.36 -19.63 -8.10
C ASN A 260 12.79 -18.30 -7.47
N LYS A 261 13.87 -18.37 -6.65
CA LYS A 261 14.58 -17.20 -6.11
C LYS A 261 16.01 -17.21 -6.63
N MET A 262 16.41 -16.14 -7.30
CA MET A 262 17.73 -16.01 -7.95
C MET A 262 18.43 -14.70 -7.53
N ILE A 263 19.68 -14.55 -7.94
CA ILE A 263 20.49 -13.34 -7.71
C ILE A 263 20.51 -12.97 -6.21
N GLY A 264 20.95 -13.90 -5.34
CA GLY A 264 21.00 -13.64 -3.91
C GLY A 264 19.65 -13.27 -3.27
N ASN A 265 18.56 -13.84 -3.76
CA ASN A 265 17.17 -13.57 -3.34
C ASN A 265 16.59 -12.22 -3.84
N SER A 266 17.29 -11.49 -4.71
CA SER A 266 16.79 -10.23 -5.29
C SER A 266 15.75 -10.45 -6.39
N LEU A 267 15.87 -11.52 -7.17
CA LEU A 267 14.95 -11.88 -8.25
C LEU A 267 14.02 -13.00 -7.82
N TRP A 268 12.72 -12.77 -7.92
CA TRP A 268 11.65 -13.72 -7.64
C TRP A 268 10.86 -14.01 -8.91
N ILE A 269 10.62 -15.31 -9.19
CA ILE A 269 9.89 -15.78 -10.37
C ILE A 269 8.75 -16.68 -9.93
N TRP A 270 7.53 -16.36 -10.36
CA TRP A 270 6.31 -17.14 -10.09
C TRP A 270 5.89 -17.97 -11.28
N LYS A 271 6.19 -17.52 -12.51
CA LYS A 271 5.83 -18.23 -13.73
C LYS A 271 6.93 -18.08 -14.79
N GLU A 272 7.19 -19.17 -15.49
CA GLU A 272 8.04 -19.18 -16.68
C GLU A 272 7.28 -18.58 -17.88
N PRO A 273 7.98 -18.05 -18.90
CA PRO A 273 7.34 -17.47 -20.07
C PRO A 273 6.54 -18.51 -20.87
N VAL A 274 5.33 -18.14 -21.27
CA VAL A 274 4.47 -18.93 -22.14
C VAL A 274 4.55 -18.40 -23.56
N MET A 275 4.72 -19.30 -24.53
CA MET A 275 4.83 -18.93 -25.94
C MET A 275 3.55 -18.27 -26.45
N GLY A 276 3.68 -17.11 -27.06
CA GLY A 276 2.53 -16.35 -27.61
C GLY A 276 1.92 -15.33 -26.66
N HIS A 277 2.27 -15.35 -25.37
CA HIS A 277 1.83 -14.35 -24.42
C HIS A 277 2.60 -13.03 -24.59
N LYS A 278 1.97 -11.93 -24.22
CA LYS A 278 2.52 -10.57 -24.25
C LYS A 278 2.99 -10.18 -22.85
N TYR A 279 4.27 -9.88 -22.74
CA TYR A 279 4.87 -9.47 -21.46
C TYR A 279 5.30 -8.02 -21.48
N VAL A 280 5.11 -7.32 -20.36
CA VAL A 280 5.63 -5.97 -20.14
C VAL A 280 6.54 -5.98 -18.92
N MET A 281 7.71 -5.37 -19.07
CA MET A 281 8.67 -5.15 -17.99
C MET A 281 8.69 -3.66 -17.65
N GLY A 282 8.21 -3.29 -16.45
CA GLY A 282 8.38 -1.96 -15.90
C GLY A 282 9.66 -1.88 -15.07
N VAL A 283 10.45 -0.84 -15.25
CA VAL A 283 11.78 -0.69 -14.64
C VAL A 283 11.90 0.66 -13.96
N ASP A 284 12.14 0.66 -12.66
CA ASP A 284 12.51 1.82 -11.87
C ASP A 284 13.99 1.75 -11.50
N VAL A 285 14.76 2.84 -11.73
CA VAL A 285 16.22 2.82 -11.67
C VAL A 285 16.74 3.85 -10.69
N SER A 286 17.39 3.38 -9.62
CA SER A 286 18.12 4.19 -8.67
C SER A 286 19.62 4.32 -9.04
N ARG A 287 20.35 5.14 -8.28
CA ARG A 287 21.80 5.29 -8.46
C ARG A 287 22.62 4.05 -8.04
N GLY A 288 22.04 3.19 -7.18
CA GLY A 288 22.70 2.02 -6.63
C GLY A 288 23.57 2.28 -5.39
N ASP A 289 23.90 3.53 -5.08
CA ASP A 289 24.68 3.99 -3.91
C ASP A 289 23.84 4.78 -2.88
N SER A 290 22.54 4.96 -3.15
CA SER A 290 21.57 5.65 -2.31
C SER A 290 20.78 4.67 -1.40
N GLU A 291 19.83 5.20 -0.65
CA GLU A 291 18.89 4.38 0.12
C GLU A 291 17.88 3.68 -0.79
N ASP A 292 17.58 4.25 -1.97
CA ASP A 292 16.61 3.73 -2.93
C ASP A 292 17.12 2.50 -3.67
N PHE A 293 16.17 1.64 -4.07
CA PHE A 293 16.44 0.42 -4.80
C PHE A 293 16.16 0.58 -6.29
N SER A 294 16.88 -0.17 -7.12
CA SER A 294 16.47 -0.42 -8.50
C SER A 294 15.55 -1.62 -8.53
N SER A 295 14.46 -1.53 -9.25
CA SER A 295 13.47 -2.60 -9.35
C SER A 295 13.01 -2.84 -10.78
N PHE A 296 12.54 -4.05 -11.06
CA PHE A 296 11.67 -4.31 -12.19
C PHE A 296 10.55 -5.29 -11.85
N GLN A 297 9.45 -5.13 -12.57
CA GLN A 297 8.32 -6.04 -12.55
C GLN A 297 8.06 -6.55 -13.96
N ILE A 298 7.85 -7.86 -14.12
CA ILE A 298 7.36 -8.44 -15.37
C ILE A 298 5.94 -8.90 -15.16
N ILE A 299 5.04 -8.44 -16.02
CA ILE A 299 3.63 -8.81 -16.03
C ILE A 299 3.27 -9.56 -17.32
N ASP A 300 2.40 -10.55 -17.19
CA ASP A 300 1.71 -11.19 -18.30
C ASP A 300 0.42 -10.42 -18.57
N PHE A 301 0.31 -9.80 -19.74
CA PHE A 301 -0.86 -9.02 -20.12
C PHE A 301 -2.08 -9.89 -20.39
N ASP A 302 -1.88 -11.07 -21.01
CA ASP A 302 -2.98 -11.95 -21.41
C ASP A 302 -3.64 -12.61 -20.19
N GLU A 303 -2.86 -13.00 -19.17
CA GLU A 303 -3.34 -13.58 -17.92
C GLU A 303 -3.61 -12.54 -16.81
N ARG A 304 -3.24 -11.27 -17.05
CA ARG A 304 -3.36 -10.15 -16.11
C ARG A 304 -2.73 -10.44 -14.75
N GLU A 305 -1.45 -10.82 -14.76
CA GLU A 305 -0.76 -11.21 -13.54
C GLU A 305 0.72 -10.83 -13.52
N GLN A 306 1.27 -10.69 -12.32
CA GLN A 306 2.70 -10.57 -12.06
C GLN A 306 3.37 -11.93 -12.29
N VAL A 307 4.49 -11.99 -13.03
CA VAL A 307 5.22 -13.24 -13.27
C VAL A 307 6.64 -13.24 -12.70
N ALA A 308 7.30 -12.08 -12.65
CA ALA A 308 8.63 -11.95 -12.05
C ALA A 308 8.83 -10.57 -11.43
N GLU A 309 9.69 -10.49 -10.42
CA GLU A 309 10.04 -9.27 -9.68
C GLU A 309 11.52 -9.26 -9.32
N TYR A 310 12.16 -8.13 -9.52
CA TYR A 310 13.52 -7.87 -9.05
C TYR A 310 13.55 -6.63 -8.16
N VAL A 311 14.33 -6.68 -7.08
CA VAL A 311 14.69 -5.51 -6.27
C VAL A 311 16.13 -5.65 -5.77
N GLY A 312 16.91 -4.59 -5.93
CA GLY A 312 18.30 -4.59 -5.48
C GLY A 312 18.99 -3.24 -5.68
N LYS A 313 20.15 -3.06 -5.04
CA LYS A 313 20.97 -1.85 -5.19
C LYS A 313 22.01 -2.10 -6.29
N LEU A 314 21.74 -1.63 -7.49
CA LEU A 314 22.62 -1.79 -8.64
C LEU A 314 22.79 -0.46 -9.38
N PRO A 315 23.98 -0.20 -9.93
CA PRO A 315 24.17 0.92 -10.84
C PRO A 315 23.40 0.71 -12.14
N PRO A 316 23.04 1.81 -12.85
CA PRO A 316 22.15 1.79 -14.03
C PRO A 316 22.64 0.90 -15.19
N ASP A 317 23.95 0.76 -15.39
CA ASP A 317 24.55 -0.09 -16.42
C ASP A 317 24.36 -1.59 -16.13
N THR A 318 24.63 -2.00 -14.89
CA THR A 318 24.40 -3.39 -14.44
C THR A 318 22.91 -3.72 -14.42
N MET A 319 22.07 -2.76 -14.07
CA MET A 319 20.60 -2.92 -14.15
C MET A 319 20.15 -3.18 -15.59
N ALA A 320 20.75 -2.49 -16.58
CA ALA A 320 20.48 -2.73 -17.99
C ALA A 320 20.82 -4.17 -18.43
N GLU A 321 21.94 -4.73 -17.97
CA GLU A 321 22.33 -6.10 -18.30
C GLU A 321 21.35 -7.14 -17.76
N ILE A 322 20.88 -6.94 -16.53
CA ILE A 322 19.87 -7.82 -15.94
C ILE A 322 18.52 -7.67 -16.69
N CYS A 323 18.09 -6.45 -16.96
CA CYS A 323 16.88 -6.19 -17.74
C CYS A 323 16.96 -6.83 -19.12
N TYR A 324 18.09 -6.68 -19.82
CA TYR A 324 18.33 -7.30 -21.13
C TYR A 324 18.15 -8.82 -21.09
N LYS A 325 18.78 -9.48 -20.13
CA LYS A 325 18.69 -10.93 -19.97
C LYS A 325 17.26 -11.41 -19.78
N TRP A 326 16.55 -10.83 -18.81
CA TRP A 326 15.21 -11.27 -18.44
C TRP A 326 14.15 -10.82 -19.44
N ALA A 327 14.29 -9.63 -20.01
CA ALA A 327 13.41 -9.18 -21.07
C ALA A 327 13.52 -10.04 -22.34
N ASN A 328 14.72 -10.50 -22.71
CA ASN A 328 14.87 -11.46 -23.81
C ASN A 328 14.21 -12.82 -23.50
N MET A 329 14.32 -13.29 -22.25
CA MET A 329 13.71 -14.56 -21.84
C MET A 329 12.18 -14.52 -21.98
N TYR A 330 11.54 -13.44 -21.55
CA TYR A 330 10.09 -13.25 -21.65
C TYR A 330 9.63 -12.60 -22.96
N ASN A 331 10.54 -12.20 -23.83
CA ASN A 331 10.25 -11.35 -25.00
C ASN A 331 9.45 -10.11 -24.60
N ALA A 332 9.80 -9.48 -23.48
CA ALA A 332 9.01 -8.44 -22.84
C ALA A 332 9.17 -7.07 -23.54
N PHE A 333 8.12 -6.26 -23.51
CA PHE A 333 8.16 -4.85 -23.88
C PHE A 333 8.61 -4.04 -22.65
N ILE A 334 9.78 -3.39 -22.73
CA ILE A 334 10.35 -2.69 -21.56
C ILE A 334 9.88 -1.25 -21.52
N VAL A 335 9.38 -0.81 -20.38
CA VAL A 335 9.13 0.58 -20.02
C VAL A 335 10.04 0.97 -18.85
N ILE A 336 10.83 2.03 -19.01
CA ILE A 336 11.82 2.49 -18.04
C ILE A 336 11.43 3.88 -17.56
N ASP A 337 11.49 4.11 -16.25
CA ASP A 337 11.41 5.48 -15.74
C ASP A 337 12.65 6.29 -16.14
N ILE A 338 12.47 7.32 -16.93
CA ILE A 338 13.52 8.26 -17.34
C ILE A 338 13.44 9.60 -16.61
N THR A 339 12.55 9.72 -15.62
CA THR A 339 12.44 10.89 -14.76
C THR A 339 13.71 10.99 -13.89
N GLY A 340 14.30 12.14 -13.74
CA GLY A 340 15.51 12.29 -12.91
C GLY A 340 16.82 11.78 -13.52
N GLY A 341 16.80 11.16 -14.70
CA GLY A 341 17.98 10.88 -15.53
C GLY A 341 18.67 9.53 -15.32
N MET A 342 18.44 8.81 -14.22
CA MET A 342 19.11 7.51 -13.98
C MET A 342 18.67 6.45 -15.00
N GLY A 343 17.39 6.33 -15.25
CA GLY A 343 16.85 5.42 -16.26
C GLY A 343 17.28 5.74 -17.69
N VAL A 344 17.67 6.98 -17.99
CA VAL A 344 18.25 7.35 -19.30
C VAL A 344 19.51 6.55 -19.60
N SER A 345 20.38 6.35 -18.60
CA SER A 345 21.60 5.56 -18.74
C SER A 345 21.28 4.09 -19.02
N THR A 346 20.31 3.52 -18.28
CA THR A 346 19.82 2.16 -18.50
C THR A 346 19.20 1.99 -19.89
N SER A 347 18.38 2.95 -20.33
CA SER A 347 17.73 2.94 -21.62
C SER A 347 18.75 2.99 -22.78
N ARG A 348 19.75 3.86 -22.69
CA ARG A 348 20.83 3.94 -23.69
C ARG A 348 21.64 2.65 -23.75
N LYS A 349 21.99 2.09 -22.59
CA LYS A 349 22.73 0.82 -22.53
C LYS A 349 21.95 -0.33 -23.16
N LEU A 350 20.64 -0.42 -22.94
CA LEU A 350 19.78 -1.41 -23.61
C LEU A 350 19.74 -1.23 -25.12
N GLN A 351 19.71 0.02 -25.62
CA GLN A 351 19.81 0.32 -27.05
C GLN A 351 21.18 -0.10 -27.63
N GLU A 352 22.28 0.19 -26.92
CA GLU A 352 23.63 -0.26 -27.31
C GLU A 352 23.75 -1.78 -27.38
N MET A 353 23.08 -2.50 -26.46
CA MET A 353 22.99 -3.96 -26.44
C MET A 353 22.06 -4.51 -27.54
N GLY A 354 21.40 -3.64 -28.29
CA GLY A 354 20.53 -4.00 -29.42
C GLY A 354 19.13 -4.43 -29.04
N TYR A 355 18.64 -4.12 -27.80
CA TYR A 355 17.28 -4.42 -27.42
C TYR A 355 16.29 -3.49 -28.13
N LYS A 356 15.29 -4.06 -28.83
CA LYS A 356 14.39 -3.30 -29.73
C LYS A 356 13.02 -3.02 -29.15
N ASN A 357 12.58 -3.82 -28.18
CA ASN A 357 11.23 -3.73 -27.62
C ASN A 357 11.19 -2.74 -26.45
N LEU A 358 11.55 -1.47 -26.75
CA LEU A 358 11.55 -0.38 -25.77
C LEU A 358 10.37 0.56 -25.99
N TYR A 359 9.70 0.94 -24.90
CA TYR A 359 8.62 1.93 -24.91
C TYR A 359 9.19 3.34 -25.16
N VAL A 360 8.50 4.12 -25.97
CA VAL A 360 8.81 5.53 -26.22
C VAL A 360 7.58 6.37 -25.91
N ASP A 361 7.69 7.29 -24.96
CA ASP A 361 6.57 8.12 -24.52
C ASP A 361 6.04 9.02 -25.66
N GLY A 362 4.71 9.02 -25.81
CA GLY A 362 4.02 9.80 -26.86
C GLY A 362 4.11 9.20 -28.26
N VAL A 363 4.56 7.95 -28.40
CA VAL A 363 4.47 7.19 -29.65
C VAL A 363 3.32 6.20 -29.54
N ASP A 364 2.26 6.41 -30.30
CA ASP A 364 1.14 5.48 -30.38
C ASP A 364 1.55 4.23 -31.16
N LEU A 365 1.61 3.09 -30.50
CA LEU A 365 1.96 1.80 -31.11
C LEU A 365 0.93 1.36 -32.17
N ALA A 366 -0.33 1.76 -32.02
CA ALA A 366 -1.39 1.45 -32.98
C ALA A 366 -1.30 2.30 -34.27
N ASN A 367 -0.71 3.50 -34.16
CA ASN A 367 -0.57 4.45 -35.28
C ASN A 367 0.85 4.54 -35.83
N LYS A 368 1.66 3.49 -35.74
CA LYS A 368 3.04 3.42 -36.30
C LYS A 368 3.14 3.75 -37.81
N TRP A 369 2.02 3.79 -38.50
CA TRP A 369 1.93 4.20 -39.92
C TRP A 369 2.19 5.69 -40.13
N LYS A 370 2.08 6.53 -39.10
CA LYS A 370 2.52 7.92 -39.13
C LYS A 370 3.93 8.01 -38.59
N TYR A 371 4.91 7.73 -39.43
CA TYR A 371 6.31 7.94 -39.14
C TYR A 371 6.53 9.40 -38.74
N ASP A 372 6.75 9.64 -37.46
CA ASP A 372 7.21 10.93 -36.96
C ASP A 372 8.74 10.87 -36.82
N PRO A 373 9.49 11.59 -37.70
CA PRO A 373 10.95 11.62 -37.64
C PRO A 373 11.48 12.08 -36.26
N LYS A 374 10.71 12.91 -35.53
CA LYS A 374 11.07 13.39 -34.20
C LYS A 374 10.97 12.30 -33.12
N ALA A 375 10.30 11.19 -33.39
CA ALA A 375 10.24 10.07 -32.44
C ALA A 375 11.54 9.25 -32.38
N LEU A 376 12.36 9.30 -33.45
CA LEU A 376 13.66 8.61 -33.51
C LEU A 376 14.73 9.23 -32.59
N ASP A 377 14.61 10.53 -32.31
CA ASP A 377 15.54 11.26 -31.44
C ASP A 377 15.14 11.17 -29.95
N LYS A 378 13.97 10.59 -29.63
CA LYS A 378 13.51 10.45 -28.24
C LYS A 378 14.23 9.28 -27.56
N ILE A 379 14.62 9.51 -26.31
CA ILE A 379 15.14 8.46 -25.44
C ILE A 379 13.96 7.54 -25.06
N PRO A 380 14.07 6.22 -25.28
CA PRO A 380 13.03 5.29 -24.84
C PRO A 380 12.84 5.33 -23.33
N GLY A 381 11.59 5.36 -22.89
CA GLY A 381 11.19 5.38 -21.50
C GLY A 381 9.94 6.22 -21.29
N LEU A 382 9.52 6.30 -20.05
CA LEU A 382 8.34 7.03 -19.57
C LEU A 382 8.78 8.13 -18.61
N ASN A 383 8.27 9.36 -18.82
CA ASN A 383 8.52 10.46 -17.91
C ASN A 383 7.32 10.70 -17.00
N PHE A 384 7.53 10.57 -15.70
CA PHE A 384 6.47 10.67 -14.70
C PHE A 384 5.97 12.08 -14.41
N ASN A 385 6.76 13.12 -14.61
CA ASN A 385 6.60 14.46 -14.02
C ASN A 385 5.14 14.95 -13.83
N ASN A 386 4.24 14.63 -14.78
CA ASN A 386 2.83 15.01 -14.70
C ASN A 386 1.88 13.81 -14.79
N LYS A 387 2.39 12.57 -14.76
CA LYS A 387 1.63 11.33 -15.02
C LYS A 387 1.55 10.40 -13.81
N ARG A 388 2.31 10.68 -12.73
CA ARG A 388 2.38 9.80 -11.55
C ARG A 388 0.99 9.41 -11.03
N VAL A 389 0.10 10.39 -10.86
CA VAL A 389 -1.27 10.14 -10.39
C VAL A 389 -2.04 9.24 -11.35
N GLN A 390 -1.91 9.45 -12.66
CA GLN A 390 -2.59 8.63 -13.67
C GLN A 390 -2.04 7.20 -13.72
N ILE A 391 -0.72 7.03 -13.61
CA ILE A 391 -0.05 5.74 -13.62
C ILE A 391 -0.47 4.91 -12.40
N ILE A 392 -0.48 5.52 -11.22
CA ILE A 392 -0.95 4.86 -10.00
C ILE A 392 -2.44 4.55 -10.05
N ALA A 393 -3.27 5.47 -10.56
CA ALA A 393 -4.71 5.22 -10.73
C ALA A 393 -4.99 4.07 -11.70
N SER A 394 -4.21 3.94 -12.78
CA SER A 394 -4.30 2.81 -13.72
C SER A 394 -3.96 1.48 -13.03
N PHE A 395 -2.92 1.44 -12.19
CA PHE A 395 -2.58 0.24 -11.44
C PHE A 395 -3.67 -0.12 -10.40
N GLU A 396 -4.18 0.87 -9.67
CA GLU A 396 -5.29 0.67 -8.74
C GLU A 396 -6.54 0.13 -9.47
N GLU A 397 -6.86 0.67 -10.64
CA GLU A 397 -7.95 0.20 -11.49
C GLU A 397 -7.71 -1.24 -11.97
N ALA A 398 -6.52 -1.57 -12.45
CA ALA A 398 -6.14 -2.92 -12.84
C ALA A 398 -6.33 -3.92 -11.68
N MET A 399 -5.93 -3.53 -10.46
CA MET A 399 -6.12 -4.34 -9.26
C MET A 399 -7.59 -4.57 -8.93
N ARG A 400 -8.46 -3.58 -9.13
CA ARG A 400 -9.93 -3.75 -8.98
C ARG A 400 -10.50 -4.70 -10.04
N HIS A 401 -9.95 -4.69 -11.24
CA HIS A 401 -10.31 -5.56 -12.36
C HIS A 401 -9.58 -6.91 -12.38
N GLN A 402 -9.26 -7.44 -11.17
CA GLN A 402 -8.71 -8.77 -10.95
C GLN A 402 -7.28 -9.01 -11.47
N PHE A 403 -6.47 -7.95 -11.64
CA PHE A 403 -5.04 -8.13 -11.84
C PHE A 403 -4.44 -8.83 -10.61
N LYS A 404 -3.60 -9.86 -10.83
CA LYS A 404 -3.06 -10.70 -9.76
C LYS A 404 -1.63 -10.30 -9.46
N ILE A 405 -1.34 -10.02 -8.18
CA ILE A 405 0.01 -9.85 -7.67
C ILE A 405 0.35 -10.98 -6.70
N TYR A 406 1.60 -11.35 -6.62
CA TYR A 406 2.04 -12.50 -5.82
C TYR A 406 3.10 -12.13 -4.79
N SER A 407 3.75 -10.98 -4.96
CA SER A 407 4.87 -10.55 -4.13
C SER A 407 4.44 -10.03 -2.77
N LEU A 408 4.97 -10.63 -1.71
CA LEU A 408 4.86 -10.09 -0.35
C LEU A 408 5.62 -8.76 -0.21
N ARG A 409 6.73 -8.54 -0.94
CA ARG A 409 7.49 -7.29 -0.90
C ARG A 409 6.67 -6.14 -1.48
N LEU A 410 6.09 -6.34 -2.67
CA LEU A 410 5.18 -5.37 -3.29
C LEU A 410 3.95 -5.09 -2.40
N PHE A 411 3.35 -6.13 -1.81
CA PHE A 411 2.24 -5.97 -0.88
C PHE A 411 2.62 -5.09 0.32
N ASN A 412 3.82 -5.25 0.87
CA ASN A 412 4.29 -4.44 1.99
C ASN A 412 4.48 -2.97 1.58
N GLU A 413 5.02 -2.67 0.39
CA GLU A 413 5.08 -1.30 -0.13
C GLU A 413 3.68 -0.70 -0.32
N MET A 414 2.74 -1.46 -0.90
CA MET A 414 1.35 -1.00 -1.08
C MET A 414 0.65 -0.63 0.24
N ASN A 415 0.97 -1.30 1.34
CA ASN A 415 0.44 -0.98 2.67
C ASN A 415 0.92 0.38 3.19
N THR A 416 2.10 0.83 2.79
CA THR A 416 2.72 2.08 3.23
C THR A 416 2.61 3.21 2.19
N PHE A 417 1.89 2.96 1.10
CA PHE A 417 1.69 3.91 0.02
C PHE A 417 0.41 4.72 0.23
N VAL A 418 0.57 6.03 0.45
CA VAL A 418 -0.49 6.91 0.96
C VAL A 418 -0.61 8.19 0.15
N TYR A 419 -1.74 8.89 0.28
CA TYR A 419 -1.87 10.25 -0.25
C TYR A 419 -1.23 11.27 0.69
N ILE A 420 -0.13 11.90 0.27
CA ILE A 420 0.51 13.02 0.96
C ILE A 420 0.17 14.30 0.19
N ASN A 421 -0.55 15.23 0.83
CA ASN A 421 -1.01 16.47 0.18
C ASN A 421 -1.74 16.23 -1.16
N GLY A 422 -2.52 15.16 -1.25
CA GLY A 422 -3.29 14.80 -2.45
C GLY A 422 -2.46 14.15 -3.57
N ARG A 423 -1.21 13.79 -3.33
CA ARG A 423 -0.38 13.03 -4.26
C ARG A 423 -0.05 11.65 -3.68
N PRO A 424 -0.09 10.58 -4.48
CA PRO A 424 0.30 9.26 -4.02
C PRO A 424 1.82 9.21 -3.84
N ASP A 425 2.25 8.81 -2.64
CA ASP A 425 3.66 8.75 -2.24
C ASP A 425 3.87 7.71 -1.13
N HIS A 426 5.11 7.30 -0.89
CA HIS A 426 5.44 6.43 0.23
C HIS A 426 5.49 7.20 1.56
N GLN A 427 5.21 6.53 2.66
CA GLN A 427 5.43 7.09 4.00
C GLN A 427 6.92 7.28 4.26
N LYS A 428 7.26 8.26 5.11
CA LYS A 428 8.65 8.58 5.45
C LYS A 428 9.42 7.35 5.94
N GLY A 429 10.54 7.06 5.30
CA GLY A 429 11.38 5.91 5.61
C GLY A 429 10.90 4.58 4.99
N GLN A 430 9.93 4.63 4.10
CA GLN A 430 9.46 3.51 3.28
C GLN A 430 9.86 3.72 1.82
N HIS A 431 9.63 2.73 0.98
CA HIS A 431 9.97 2.72 -0.44
C HIS A 431 8.73 2.47 -1.29
N ASP A 432 8.79 2.88 -2.56
CA ASP A 432 7.73 2.66 -3.56
C ASP A 432 8.27 2.16 -4.91
N ASP A 433 9.53 1.72 -4.94
CA ASP A 433 10.22 1.28 -6.15
C ASP A 433 9.48 0.12 -6.86
N LEU A 434 8.97 -0.85 -6.11
CA LEU A 434 8.20 -1.98 -6.66
C LEU A 434 6.81 -1.54 -7.15
N ILE A 435 6.16 -0.61 -6.46
CA ILE A 435 4.88 -0.04 -6.90
C ILE A 435 5.08 0.72 -8.20
N MET A 436 6.12 1.54 -8.29
CA MET A 436 6.37 2.35 -9.48
C MET A 436 6.68 1.48 -10.69
N SER A 437 7.50 0.44 -10.54
CA SER A 437 7.81 -0.46 -11.64
C SER A 437 6.58 -1.25 -12.14
N ILE A 438 5.71 -1.78 -11.25
CA ILE A 438 4.51 -2.50 -11.69
C ILE A 438 3.43 -1.56 -12.23
N ALA A 439 3.29 -0.37 -11.67
CA ALA A 439 2.34 0.63 -12.14
C ALA A 439 2.66 1.12 -13.57
N MET A 440 3.94 1.29 -13.89
CA MET A 440 4.38 1.58 -15.26
C MET A 440 4.06 0.44 -16.22
N ALA A 441 4.35 -0.80 -15.80
CA ALA A 441 4.08 -1.97 -16.63
C ALA A 441 2.58 -2.08 -16.94
N THR A 442 1.70 -1.93 -15.96
CA THR A 442 0.25 -2.00 -16.14
C THR A 442 -0.27 -0.85 -16.99
N TYR A 443 0.16 0.39 -16.73
CA TYR A 443 -0.23 1.57 -17.50
C TYR A 443 0.12 1.44 -18.98
N VAL A 444 1.35 1.01 -19.30
CA VAL A 444 1.80 0.85 -20.68
C VAL A 444 1.13 -0.35 -21.34
N ALA A 445 0.93 -1.46 -20.62
CA ALA A 445 0.22 -2.62 -21.13
C ALA A 445 -1.20 -2.27 -21.57
N GLU A 446 -1.97 -1.60 -20.70
CA GLU A 446 -3.34 -1.21 -21.01
C GLU A 446 -3.43 -0.20 -22.16
N SER A 447 -2.61 0.85 -22.13
CA SER A 447 -2.64 1.88 -23.17
C SER A 447 -2.16 1.38 -24.53
N SER A 448 -1.16 0.49 -24.56
CA SER A 448 -0.50 0.05 -25.79
C SER A 448 -1.17 -1.17 -26.41
N PHE A 449 -1.45 -2.22 -25.61
CA PHE A 449 -1.98 -3.48 -26.16
C PHE A 449 -3.48 -3.45 -26.39
N THR A 450 -4.25 -2.77 -25.54
CA THR A 450 -5.69 -2.59 -25.78
C THR A 450 -5.96 -1.80 -27.08
N SER A 451 -5.12 -0.82 -27.39
CA SER A 451 -5.20 -0.11 -28.67
C SER A 451 -4.89 -1.01 -29.87
N LEU A 452 -3.88 -1.88 -29.74
CA LEU A 452 -3.51 -2.84 -30.78
C LEU A 452 -4.60 -3.91 -31.00
N GLU A 453 -5.22 -4.41 -29.94
CA GLU A 453 -6.32 -5.38 -30.03
C GLU A 453 -7.53 -4.78 -30.77
N LYS A 454 -7.94 -3.56 -30.42
CA LYS A 454 -9.01 -2.86 -31.13
C LYS A 454 -8.73 -2.69 -32.63
N VAL A 455 -7.50 -2.34 -33.00
CA VAL A 455 -7.10 -2.23 -34.41
C VAL A 455 -7.11 -3.59 -35.08
N THR A 456 -6.65 -4.64 -34.41
CA THR A 456 -6.64 -6.02 -34.93
C THR A 456 -8.05 -6.56 -35.11
N GLU A 457 -8.95 -6.33 -34.16
CA GLU A 457 -10.37 -6.71 -34.26
C GLU A 457 -11.08 -5.96 -35.38
N GLN A 458 -10.84 -4.66 -35.52
CA GLN A 458 -11.37 -3.87 -36.64
C GLN A 458 -10.87 -4.38 -37.99
N THR A 459 -9.57 -4.71 -38.07
CA THR A 459 -8.97 -5.28 -39.28
C THR A 459 -9.55 -6.65 -39.60
N LYS A 460 -9.75 -7.51 -38.57
CA LYS A 460 -10.36 -8.82 -38.72
C LYS A 460 -11.82 -8.73 -39.15
N ALA A 461 -12.61 -7.87 -38.50
CA ALA A 461 -13.99 -7.59 -38.91
C ALA A 461 -14.09 -7.06 -40.34
N MET A 462 -13.14 -6.22 -40.76
CA MET A 462 -13.02 -5.71 -42.13
C MET A 462 -12.69 -6.79 -43.15
N LEU A 463 -11.75 -7.70 -42.81
CA LEU A 463 -11.40 -8.87 -43.63
C LEU A 463 -12.55 -9.89 -43.70
N GLU A 464 -13.25 -10.14 -42.60
CA GLU A 464 -14.44 -11.00 -42.56
C GLU A 464 -15.58 -10.41 -43.41
N SER A 465 -15.83 -9.10 -43.33
CA SER A 465 -16.83 -8.43 -44.19
C SER A 465 -16.45 -8.51 -45.66
N TRP A 466 -15.17 -8.45 -45.99
CA TRP A 466 -14.69 -8.64 -47.39
C TRP A 466 -14.85 -10.09 -47.84
N SER A 467 -14.63 -11.08 -46.99
CA SER A 467 -14.79 -12.50 -47.33
C SER A 467 -16.26 -12.86 -47.54
N VAL A 468 -17.17 -12.30 -46.73
CA VAL A 468 -18.62 -12.47 -46.90
C VAL A 468 -19.12 -11.79 -48.19
N ALA A 469 -18.67 -10.56 -48.47
CA ALA A 469 -19.01 -9.84 -49.68
C ALA A 469 -18.53 -10.57 -50.96
N ASN A 470 -17.41 -11.27 -50.93
CA ASN A 470 -16.90 -12.04 -52.05
C ASN A 470 -17.58 -13.40 -52.21
N ASN A 471 -18.17 -14.00 -51.16
CA ASN A 471 -18.87 -15.27 -51.25
C ASN A 471 -20.36 -15.15 -51.63
N GLU A 472 -21.02 -14.02 -51.40
CA GLU A 472 -22.44 -13.85 -51.71
C GLU A 472 -22.73 -13.27 -53.10
N ASN A 473 -21.73 -12.79 -53.88
CA ASN A 473 -21.99 -12.11 -55.13
C ASN A 473 -20.99 -12.42 -56.26
N ALA A 474 -21.06 -13.63 -56.77
CA ALA A 474 -20.62 -13.89 -58.14
C ALA A 474 -21.65 -13.37 -59.20
N SER A 475 -22.73 -12.69 -58.80
CA SER A 475 -23.81 -12.30 -59.73
C SER A 475 -24.43 -10.88 -59.57
N LYS A 476 -23.92 -10.03 -58.67
CA LYS A 476 -24.36 -8.60 -58.66
C LYS A 476 -23.20 -7.70 -58.36
N GLN A 477 -22.74 -6.96 -59.37
CA GLN A 477 -21.93 -5.77 -59.22
C GLN A 477 -22.68 -4.78 -58.32
N LEU A 478 -22.29 -4.69 -57.06
CA LEU A 478 -22.55 -3.54 -56.24
C LEU A 478 -21.25 -2.75 -56.16
N ASP A 479 -21.26 -1.53 -56.68
CA ASP A 479 -20.21 -0.54 -56.44
C ASP A 479 -20.15 -0.19 -54.95
N PHE A 480 -19.46 -1.05 -54.15
CA PHE A 480 -19.13 -0.73 -52.78
C PHE A 480 -17.80 0.01 -52.78
N ASN A 481 -17.86 1.33 -52.72
CA ASN A 481 -16.71 2.17 -52.47
C ASN A 481 -16.52 2.31 -50.95
N PRO A 482 -15.54 1.65 -50.32
CA PRO A 482 -15.29 1.86 -48.90
C PRO A 482 -14.93 3.36 -48.72
N VAL A 483 -15.67 4.05 -47.88
CA VAL A 483 -15.41 5.43 -47.48
C VAL A 483 -14.05 5.49 -46.81
N ILE A 484 -13.03 5.83 -47.54
CA ILE A 484 -11.72 6.17 -47.02
C ILE A 484 -11.83 7.59 -46.43
N PRO A 485 -11.53 7.81 -45.17
CA PRO A 485 -11.51 9.16 -44.62
C PRO A 485 -10.53 10.03 -45.40
N TYR A 486 -10.99 11.20 -45.76
CA TYR A 486 -10.36 12.25 -46.53
C TYR A 486 -8.82 12.19 -46.60
N GLY A 487 -8.27 12.07 -47.80
CA GLY A 487 -6.92 12.52 -48.13
C GLY A 487 -5.90 11.46 -48.56
N HIS A 488 -6.29 10.26 -48.94
CA HIS A 488 -5.33 9.27 -49.45
C HIS A 488 -5.62 8.90 -50.92
N GLU A 489 -4.61 9.10 -51.74
CA GLU A 489 -4.54 8.60 -53.10
C GLU A 489 -4.74 7.09 -53.15
N ARG A 490 -5.37 6.58 -54.22
CA ARG A 490 -5.62 5.17 -54.46
C ARG A 490 -4.34 4.35 -54.26
N ILE A 491 -4.34 3.52 -53.21
CA ILE A 491 -3.31 2.53 -53.02
C ILE A 491 -3.51 1.46 -54.11
N ASN A 492 -2.62 1.39 -55.06
CA ASN A 492 -2.59 0.32 -56.04
C ASN A 492 -2.44 -1.03 -55.31
N GLN A 493 -3.25 -2.03 -55.68
CA GLN A 493 -3.26 -3.39 -55.14
C GLN A 493 -1.89 -4.12 -55.09
N ARG A 494 -0.84 -3.53 -55.66
CA ARG A 494 0.53 -4.09 -55.61
C ARG A 494 1.31 -3.81 -54.33
N ASN A 495 0.81 -2.96 -53.43
CA ASN A 495 1.52 -2.55 -52.22
C ASN A 495 0.98 -3.17 -50.92
N VAL A 496 0.12 -4.19 -50.99
CA VAL A 496 -0.46 -4.87 -49.80
C VAL A 496 0.40 -6.06 -49.33
N ASN A 497 1.46 -6.39 -50.04
CA ASN A 497 2.39 -7.41 -49.54
C ASN A 497 3.40 -6.74 -48.61
N ALA A 498 3.23 -6.94 -47.31
CA ALA A 498 4.26 -6.64 -46.34
C ALA A 498 5.60 -7.19 -46.85
N THR A 499 6.59 -6.33 -46.96
CA THR A 499 7.88 -6.73 -47.52
C THR A 499 8.58 -7.67 -46.52
N ARG A 500 9.50 -8.50 -47.00
CA ARG A 500 10.29 -9.39 -46.13
C ARG A 500 11.04 -8.60 -45.05
N GLU A 501 11.34 -7.34 -45.30
CA GLU A 501 11.92 -6.39 -44.33
C GLU A 501 10.93 -5.96 -43.26
N ASP A 502 9.64 -5.80 -43.59
CA ASP A 502 8.60 -5.48 -42.63
C ASP A 502 8.35 -6.67 -41.68
N TYR A 503 8.40 -7.92 -42.15
CA TYR A 503 8.36 -9.11 -41.35
C TYR A 503 9.61 -9.27 -40.45
N GLN A 504 10.80 -8.91 -40.91
CA GLN A 504 11.99 -8.90 -40.08
C GLN A 504 11.96 -7.79 -39.02
N LYS A 505 11.36 -6.64 -39.36
CA LYS A 505 11.32 -5.47 -38.47
C LYS A 505 10.18 -5.52 -37.44
N TYR A 506 9.09 -6.20 -37.77
CA TYR A 506 7.85 -6.21 -36.96
C TYR A 506 7.28 -7.61 -36.71
N GLY A 507 7.99 -8.68 -37.07
CA GLY A 507 7.55 -10.07 -36.92
C GLY A 507 7.22 -10.48 -35.48
N TRP A 508 7.79 -9.76 -34.50
CA TRP A 508 7.47 -9.91 -33.10
C TRP A 508 6.05 -9.44 -32.72
N LEU A 509 5.48 -8.50 -33.50
CA LEU A 509 4.11 -8.00 -33.32
C LEU A 509 3.04 -9.02 -33.76
N PHE A 510 3.40 -9.94 -34.66
CA PHE A 510 2.43 -10.84 -35.29
C PHE A 510 2.56 -12.30 -34.84
N GLY A 511 3.28 -12.55 -33.72
CA GLY A 511 3.53 -13.90 -33.22
C GLY A 511 4.23 -14.74 -34.29
N ASN A 512 5.39 -15.24 -34.01
CA ASN A 512 6.19 -16.05 -34.92
C ASN A 512 5.42 -17.32 -35.34
N ASN A 513 4.48 -17.20 -36.28
CA ASN A 513 3.92 -18.36 -36.97
C ASN A 513 4.86 -18.71 -38.12
N GLY A 514 5.80 -19.56 -37.78
CA GLY A 514 6.36 -20.62 -38.59
C GLY A 514 7.18 -20.22 -39.82
N ARG A 515 8.48 -20.43 -39.69
CA ARG A 515 9.52 -20.66 -40.70
C ARG A 515 10.02 -19.45 -41.44
#